data_817aa5b78813c17029d4dd2e6164004e
#
_entry.id   817aa5b78813c17029d4dd2e6164004e
#
_cell.length_a   1.000
_cell.length_b   1.000
_cell.length_c   1.000
_cell.angle_alpha   90.00
_cell.angle_beta   90.00
_cell.angle_gamma   90.00
#
_symmetry.space_group_name_H-M   'P 1'
#
loop_
_entity.id
_entity.type
_entity.pdbx_description
1 polymer ?
#
loop_
_entity_poly.entity_id
_entity_poly.type
_entity_poly.pdbx_seq_one_letter_code
_entity_poly.pdbx_strand_id
1 'polypeptide(L)'
;MTDIFDMIVKRKKRIALHTTELTLENAKVANGAQPGQFLHISIPYQTLRRPISIANVEKKKGLVTIILKEVGVGTEWLASVQTGTLLNVIGPCGTGFSIPMIANKLY
;
A
#
# COMPACT_ATOMS: atom_id res chain seq x y z
N MET A 1 4.96 -6.04 -15.52
CA MET A 1 4.98 -7.21 -14.72
C MET A 1 5.04 -6.90 -13.25
N THR A 2 4.30 -7.63 -12.48
CA THR A 2 4.27 -7.38 -11.05
C THR A 2 4.98 -8.49 -10.32
N ASP A 3 5.77 -8.11 -9.32
CA ASP A 3 6.50 -9.05 -8.51
C ASP A 3 5.97 -9.03 -7.10
N ILE A 4 6.28 -10.09 -6.36
CA ILE A 4 5.89 -10.20 -4.97
C ILE A 4 7.06 -9.76 -4.12
N PHE A 5 6.80 -8.88 -3.18
CA PHE A 5 7.81 -8.35 -2.28
C PHE A 5 7.38 -8.45 -0.84
N ASP A 6 8.34 -8.55 0.06
CA ASP A 6 8.09 -8.37 1.48
C ASP A 6 8.45 -6.94 1.84
N MET A 7 7.52 -6.23 2.43
CA MET A 7 7.75 -4.86 2.87
C MET A 7 7.65 -4.79 4.38
N ILE A 8 8.57 -4.08 4.99
CA ILE A 8 8.60 -3.96 6.44
C ILE A 8 7.86 -2.71 6.87
N VAL A 9 6.98 -2.85 7.85
CA VAL A 9 6.29 -1.69 8.43
C VAL A 9 7.29 -0.92 9.27
N LYS A 10 7.69 0.26 8.82
CA LYS A 10 8.67 1.08 9.53
C LYS A 10 8.03 2.08 10.47
N ARG A 11 6.85 2.54 10.15
CA ARG A 11 6.17 3.53 10.95
C ARG A 11 4.67 3.41 10.77
N LYS A 12 3.95 3.66 11.83
CA LYS A 12 2.49 3.65 11.83
C LYS A 12 2.00 4.85 12.57
N LYS A 13 1.03 5.55 12.00
CA LYS A 13 0.50 6.75 12.62
C LYS A 13 -0.99 6.87 12.33
N ARG A 14 -1.79 7.04 13.37
CA ARG A 14 -3.20 7.32 13.17
C ARG A 14 -3.34 8.80 12.87
N ILE A 15 -3.84 9.12 11.69
CA ILE A 15 -3.91 10.51 11.25
C ILE A 15 -5.31 11.10 11.36
N ALA A 16 -6.31 10.25 11.51
CA ALA A 16 -7.69 10.69 11.70
C ALA A 16 -8.48 9.52 12.23
N LEU A 17 -9.74 9.74 12.56
CA LEU A 17 -10.60 8.67 13.05
C LEU A 17 -10.72 7.61 11.96
N HIS A 18 -10.46 6.36 12.33
CA HIS A 18 -10.50 5.22 11.42
C HIS A 18 -9.58 5.36 10.21
N THR A 19 -8.53 6.19 10.32
CA THR A 19 -7.59 6.39 9.23
C THR A 19 -6.17 6.27 9.77
N THR A 20 -5.39 5.37 9.17
CA THR A 20 -4.03 5.07 9.61
C THR A 20 -3.05 5.22 8.45
N GLU A 21 -1.92 5.83 8.72
CA GLU A 21 -0.84 5.94 7.78
C GLU A 21 0.22 4.90 8.11
N LEU A 22 0.62 4.11 7.13
CA LEU A 22 1.71 3.16 7.28
C LEU A 22 2.83 3.54 6.34
N THR A 23 4.05 3.53 6.85
CA THR A 23 5.25 3.71 6.04
C THR A 23 5.93 2.35 5.93
N LEU A 24 6.07 1.88 4.70
CA LEU A 24 6.62 0.56 4.42
C LEU A 24 7.97 0.69 3.75
N GLU A 25 8.88 -0.21 4.06
CA GLU A 25 10.21 -0.17 3.48
C GLU A 25 10.47 -1.33 2.54
N ASN A 26 10.89 -1.01 1.33
CA ASN A 26 11.47 -1.94 0.37
C ASN A 26 12.04 -1.10 -0.76
N ALA A 27 13.34 -1.16 -0.94
CA ALA A 27 14.02 -0.31 -1.92
C ALA A 27 13.55 -0.56 -3.35
N LYS A 28 13.32 -1.80 -3.71
CA LYS A 28 12.89 -2.11 -5.08
C LYS A 28 11.50 -1.58 -5.37
N VAL A 29 10.59 -1.73 -4.43
CA VAL A 29 9.23 -1.21 -4.60
C VAL A 29 9.27 0.30 -4.67
N ALA A 30 9.98 0.95 -3.77
CA ALA A 30 10.06 2.40 -3.74
C ALA A 30 10.66 2.96 -5.02
N ASN A 31 11.66 2.27 -5.56
CA ASN A 31 12.32 2.75 -6.78
C ASN A 31 11.38 2.78 -7.98
N GLY A 32 10.43 1.87 -8.04
CA GLY A 32 9.49 1.81 -9.16
C GLY A 32 8.12 2.38 -8.88
N ALA A 33 7.87 2.85 -7.67
CA ALA A 33 6.54 3.27 -7.28
C ALA A 33 6.30 4.76 -7.52
N GLN A 34 5.04 5.09 -7.71
CA GLN A 34 4.60 6.49 -7.84
C GLN A 34 3.31 6.67 -7.07
N PRO A 35 3.07 7.87 -6.52
CA PRO A 35 1.80 8.17 -5.88
C PRO A 35 0.65 7.91 -6.85
N GLY A 36 -0.42 7.37 -6.34
CA GLY A 36 -1.58 7.02 -7.14
C GLY A 36 -1.59 5.59 -7.65
N GLN A 37 -0.45 4.92 -7.63
CA GLN A 37 -0.42 3.50 -7.92
C GLN A 37 -0.93 2.72 -6.71
N PHE A 38 -1.11 1.42 -6.88
CA PHE A 38 -1.65 0.56 -5.82
C PHE A 38 -0.66 -0.50 -5.41
N LEU A 39 -0.72 -0.86 -4.16
CA LEU A 39 -0.09 -2.07 -3.66
C LEU A 39 -1.20 -3.05 -3.31
N HIS A 40 -1.03 -4.30 -3.72
CA HIS A 40 -1.99 -5.36 -3.39
C HIS A 40 -1.42 -6.16 -2.23
N ILE A 41 -1.99 -5.98 -1.07
CA ILE A 41 -1.43 -6.51 0.17
C ILE A 41 -2.19 -7.75 0.62
N SER A 42 -1.46 -8.80 0.92
CA SER A 42 -2.03 -10.05 1.41
C SER A 42 -2.53 -9.88 2.84
N ILE A 43 -3.75 -10.33 3.08
CA ILE A 43 -4.36 -10.29 4.40
C ILE A 43 -4.55 -11.72 4.87
N PRO A 44 -4.19 -12.05 6.11
CA PRO A 44 -4.38 -13.41 6.62
C PRO A 44 -5.83 -13.86 6.50
N TYR A 45 -6.01 -15.10 6.13
CA TYR A 45 -7.33 -15.73 6.04
C TYR A 45 -8.24 -15.14 4.96
N GLN A 46 -7.70 -14.35 4.06
CA GLN A 46 -8.46 -13.84 2.93
C GLN A 46 -7.85 -14.29 1.63
N THR A 47 -8.70 -14.70 0.70
CA THR A 47 -8.25 -15.18 -0.60
C THR A 47 -7.73 -14.05 -1.46
N LEU A 48 -8.43 -12.93 -1.45
CA LEU A 48 -8.08 -11.81 -2.30
C LEU A 48 -7.25 -10.79 -1.53
N ARG A 49 -6.26 -10.23 -2.23
CA ARG A 49 -5.45 -9.17 -1.66
C ARG A 49 -6.24 -7.86 -1.65
N ARG A 50 -5.86 -6.97 -0.74
CA ARG A 50 -6.48 -5.65 -0.69
C ARG A 50 -5.65 -4.65 -1.48
N PRO A 51 -6.27 -3.94 -2.43
CA PRO A 51 -5.57 -2.88 -3.16
C PRO A 51 -5.58 -1.60 -2.33
N ILE A 52 -4.40 -1.10 -2.05
CA ILE A 52 -4.25 0.12 -1.24
C ILE A 52 -3.45 1.13 -2.05
N SER A 53 -3.94 2.36 -2.12
CA SER A 53 -3.28 3.40 -2.88
C SER A 53 -2.01 3.88 -2.20
N ILE A 54 -1.01 4.16 -3.01
CA ILE A 54 0.23 4.76 -2.55
C ILE A 54 0.03 6.26 -2.42
N ALA A 55 0.30 6.79 -1.24
CA ALA A 55 0.15 8.21 -0.97
C ALA A 55 1.44 8.98 -1.20
N ASN A 56 2.58 8.37 -0.90
CA ASN A 56 3.86 9.04 -1.06
C ASN A 56 4.98 8.03 -1.22
N VAL A 57 6.07 8.46 -1.84
CA VAL A 57 7.23 7.60 -2.07
C VAL A 57 8.49 8.41 -1.78
N GLU A 58 9.41 7.84 -1.00
CA GLU A 58 10.73 8.42 -0.80
C GLU A 58 11.75 7.43 -1.34
N LYS A 59 12.09 7.58 -2.61
CA LYS A 59 12.94 6.60 -3.30
C LYS A 59 14.31 6.44 -2.65
N LYS A 60 14.90 7.54 -2.22
CA LYS A 60 16.22 7.48 -1.63
C LYS A 60 16.27 6.69 -0.33
N LYS A 61 15.18 6.68 0.39
CA LYS A 61 15.10 5.95 1.66
C LYS A 61 14.47 4.59 1.50
N GLY A 62 13.93 4.29 0.33
CA GLY A 62 13.26 3.01 0.09
C GLY A 62 11.92 2.92 0.80
N LEU A 63 11.24 4.05 0.99
CA LEU A 63 10.00 4.10 1.76
C LEU A 63 8.79 4.40 0.88
N VAL A 64 7.70 3.71 1.17
CA VAL A 64 6.43 3.93 0.50
C VAL A 64 5.39 4.14 1.58
N THR A 65 4.61 5.20 1.46
CA THR A 65 3.58 5.52 2.44
C THR A 65 2.21 5.21 1.87
N ILE A 66 1.40 4.50 2.64
CA ILE A 66 0.02 4.23 2.28
C ILE A 66 -0.90 4.75 3.38
N ILE A 67 -2.12 5.08 3.00
CA ILE A 67 -3.12 5.55 3.95
C ILE A 67 -4.31 4.61 3.88
N LEU A 68 -4.71 4.10 5.03
CA LEU A 68 -5.76 3.11 5.15
C LEU A 68 -6.98 3.71 5.81
N LYS A 69 -8.13 3.49 5.21
CA LYS A 69 -9.39 3.73 5.90
C LYS A 69 -9.90 2.39 6.39
N GLU A 70 -10.25 2.32 7.67
CA GLU A 70 -10.69 1.08 8.29
C GLU A 70 -12.16 0.86 7.94
N VAL A 71 -12.38 0.26 6.79
CA VAL A 71 -13.73 0.04 6.28
C VAL A 71 -14.15 -1.42 6.24
N GLY A 72 -13.29 -2.33 6.67
CA GLY A 72 -13.59 -3.74 6.68
C GLY A 72 -12.50 -4.52 7.36
N VAL A 73 -12.67 -5.83 7.43
CA VAL A 73 -11.77 -6.71 8.17
C VAL A 73 -10.32 -6.58 7.71
N GLY A 74 -10.12 -6.55 6.40
CA GLY A 74 -8.76 -6.48 5.87
C GLY A 74 -8.06 -5.18 6.23
N THR A 75 -8.74 -4.05 6.07
CA THR A 75 -8.12 -2.77 6.41
C THR A 75 -7.98 -2.59 7.91
N GLU A 76 -8.87 -3.18 8.69
CA GLU A 76 -8.73 -3.16 10.14
C GLU A 76 -7.49 -3.95 10.57
N TRP A 77 -7.26 -5.11 9.93
CA TRP A 77 -6.07 -5.89 10.23
C TRP A 77 -4.82 -5.10 9.89
N LEU A 78 -4.78 -4.48 8.71
CA LEU A 78 -3.62 -3.67 8.31
C LEU A 78 -3.38 -2.51 9.27
N ALA A 79 -4.44 -1.89 9.76
CA ALA A 79 -4.30 -0.79 10.71
C ALA A 79 -3.81 -1.26 12.07
N SER A 80 -3.92 -2.56 12.36
CA SER A 80 -3.49 -3.13 13.64
C SER A 80 -2.06 -3.63 13.65
N VAL A 81 -1.41 -3.75 12.49
CA VAL A 81 -0.06 -4.32 12.45
C VAL A 81 0.92 -3.40 13.17
N GLN A 82 1.97 -3.98 13.68
CA GLN A 82 2.99 -3.23 14.41
C GLN A 82 4.22 -3.01 13.55
N THR A 83 5.02 -2.03 13.94
CA THR A 83 6.29 -1.80 13.23
C THR A 83 7.14 -3.06 13.30
N GLY A 84 7.84 -3.33 12.23
CA GLY A 84 8.63 -4.56 12.11
C GLY A 84 7.89 -5.69 11.44
N THR A 85 6.57 -5.57 11.26
CA THR A 85 5.79 -6.60 10.59
C THR A 85 6.16 -6.65 9.11
N LEU A 86 6.28 -7.86 8.56
CA LEU A 86 6.48 -8.02 7.12
C LEU A 86 5.12 -8.19 6.45
N LEU A 87 4.88 -7.41 5.43
CA LEU A 87 3.67 -7.51 4.63
C LEU A 87 4.04 -8.07 3.27
N ASN A 88 3.28 -9.05 2.80
CA ASN A 88 3.48 -9.62 1.48
C ASN A 88 2.69 -8.79 0.48
N VAL A 89 3.38 -8.21 -0.48
CA VAL A 89 2.83 -7.18 -1.35
C VAL A 89 3.10 -7.51 -2.80
N ILE A 90 2.12 -7.31 -3.66
CA ILE A 90 2.30 -7.33 -5.10
C ILE A 90 2.15 -5.89 -5.59
N GLY A 91 3.11 -5.44 -6.37
CA GLY A 91 3.05 -4.11 -6.92
C GLY A 91 4.41 -3.48 -7.04
N PRO A 92 4.45 -2.21 -7.40
CA PRO A 92 3.31 -1.30 -7.60
C PRO A 92 2.55 -1.60 -8.88
N CYS A 93 1.26 -1.34 -8.87
CA CYS A 93 0.38 -1.57 -9.99
C CYS A 93 -0.34 -0.29 -10.38
N GLY A 94 -0.75 -0.21 -11.63
CA GLY A 94 -1.46 0.97 -12.09
C GLY A 94 -0.53 1.99 -12.69
N THR A 95 -1.08 3.09 -13.18
CA THR A 95 -0.29 4.10 -13.87
C THR A 95 -0.21 5.41 -13.11
N GLY A 96 -0.51 5.39 -11.83
CA GLY A 96 -0.44 6.58 -11.01
C GLY A 96 -1.63 7.51 -11.25
N PHE A 97 -1.42 8.78 -10.99
CA PHE A 97 -2.51 9.73 -11.12
C PHE A 97 -2.79 10.14 -12.55
N SER A 98 -2.08 9.59 -13.50
CA SER A 98 -2.26 9.96 -14.88
C SER A 98 -3.10 8.96 -15.65
N ILE A 99 -4.26 8.61 -15.16
CA ILE A 99 -5.09 7.63 -15.79
C ILE A 99 -6.46 8.13 -16.04
N PRO A 100 -6.63 9.20 -16.71
CA PRO A 100 -7.96 9.76 -16.79
C PRO A 100 -8.93 8.93 -17.58
N MET A 101 -8.48 8.37 -18.62
CA MET A 101 -9.41 7.72 -19.48
C MET A 101 -9.88 6.43 -18.95
N ILE A 102 -9.00 5.73 -18.37
CA ILE A 102 -9.32 4.43 -17.87
C ILE A 102 -10.31 4.51 -16.77
N ALA A 103 -10.16 5.47 -15.92
CA ALA A 103 -11.05 5.63 -14.81
C ALA A 103 -12.48 5.80 -15.26
N ASN A 104 -12.66 6.32 -16.42
CA ASN A 104 -14.01 6.57 -16.87
C ASN A 104 -14.77 5.37 -17.26
N LYS A 105 -14.10 4.31 -17.56
CA LYS A 105 -14.82 3.24 -18.13
C LYS A 105 -14.81 2.00 -17.35
N LEU A 106 -14.08 1.90 -16.41
CA LEU A 106 -13.95 0.67 -15.77
C LEU A 106 -14.80 0.44 -14.63
N TYR A 107 -15.36 1.36 -14.17
CA TYR A 107 -16.00 1.21 -12.91
C TYR A 107 -17.26 1.98 -12.83
#